data_66bab512ecd18040ed1fe5cab3428808
#
_entry.id   66bab512ecd18040ed1fe5cab3428808
#
_cell.length_a   1.000
_cell.length_b   1.000
_cell.length_c   1.000
_cell.angle_alpha   90.00
_cell.angle_beta   90.00
_cell.angle_gamma   90.00
#
_symmetry.space_group_name_H-M   'P 1'
#
loop_
_entity.id
_entity.type
_entity.pdbx_description
1 polymer ?
#
loop_
_entity_poly.entity_id
_entity_poly.type
_entity_poly.pdbx_seq_one_letter_code
_entity_poly.pdbx_strand_id
1 'polypeptide(L)'
;THWHEEAELTLITEGEGLYQIDLVDYEVKKGDILFVLPLLLHSVSLAQPQNEEMVSETYVFHMNFLGGNSTDICSTRYFVPIMNHELILPCLITPKHPAYVLIRKIFYQIASLYHEEVLGYELALKGLFLQVIFLLLQYSTKQVKNMLPEEGTPSDKLKNVLDYIEIHYAKTISVEELAKICCFSEYHFMRFFKKHMNMTCVEYVNNVRLEKAVELFEQGNTSILEVSLSVGFHNLSYFHRAFKNKYGMTPRSFIKELK
;
A
#
# COMPACT_ATOMS: atom_id res chain seq x y z
N THR A 1 4.64 5.45 2.46
CA THR A 1 4.55 3.99 2.65
C THR A 1 3.12 3.67 3.06
N HIS A 2 2.47 2.76 2.36
CA HIS A 2 1.09 2.32 2.60
C HIS A 2 0.94 0.85 2.18
N TRP A 3 -0.22 0.29 2.44
CA TRP A 3 -0.66 -1.02 1.94
C TRP A 3 -2.18 -0.97 1.68
N HIS A 4 -2.68 -1.85 0.85
CA HIS A 4 -4.10 -2.00 0.53
C HIS A 4 -4.43 -3.44 0.11
N GLU A 5 -5.73 -3.75 -0.04
CA GLU A 5 -6.21 -5.12 -0.34
C GLU A 5 -6.15 -5.48 -1.83
N GLU A 6 -5.74 -4.54 -2.67
CA GLU A 6 -5.63 -4.72 -4.11
C GLU A 6 -4.20 -5.11 -4.51
N ALA A 7 -4.08 -5.74 -5.67
CA ALA A 7 -2.82 -5.94 -6.39
C ALA A 7 -2.59 -4.79 -7.36
N GLU A 8 -1.33 -4.47 -7.64
CA GLU A 8 -0.93 -3.45 -8.61
C GLU A 8 -0.07 -4.04 -9.72
N LEU A 9 -0.35 -3.63 -10.95
CA LEU A 9 0.52 -3.83 -12.10
C LEU A 9 0.93 -2.46 -12.62
N THR A 10 2.20 -2.11 -12.44
CA THR A 10 2.75 -0.77 -12.71
C THR A 10 3.82 -0.82 -13.79
N LEU A 11 3.75 0.06 -14.77
CA LEU A 11 4.80 0.31 -15.76
C LEU A 11 5.43 1.68 -15.50
N ILE A 12 6.75 1.75 -15.39
CA ILE A 12 7.49 3.01 -15.34
C ILE A 12 7.59 3.56 -16.77
N THR A 13 6.91 4.66 -17.04
CA THR A 13 6.85 5.26 -18.37
C THR A 13 7.94 6.28 -18.61
N GLU A 14 8.37 7.02 -17.57
CA GLU A 14 9.45 8.01 -17.63
C GLU A 14 10.25 8.06 -16.32
N GLY A 15 11.50 8.50 -16.41
CA GLY A 15 12.38 8.71 -15.27
C GLY A 15 12.90 7.43 -14.61
N GLU A 16 13.41 7.61 -13.40
CA GLU A 16 13.92 6.56 -12.53
C GLU A 16 13.61 6.87 -11.06
N GLY A 17 13.53 5.84 -10.23
CA GLY A 17 13.17 6.00 -8.82
C GLY A 17 13.52 4.79 -7.98
N LEU A 18 13.12 4.87 -6.73
CA LEU A 18 13.24 3.79 -5.76
C LEU A 18 11.83 3.34 -5.36
N TYR A 19 11.52 2.09 -5.66
CA TYR A 19 10.32 1.41 -5.15
C TYR A 19 10.72 0.53 -3.98
N GLN A 20 10.09 0.72 -2.83
CA GLN A 20 10.23 -0.18 -1.71
C GLN A 20 9.00 -1.10 -1.66
N ILE A 21 9.21 -2.42 -1.70
CA ILE A 21 8.15 -3.43 -1.60
C ILE A 21 8.57 -4.42 -0.52
N ASP A 22 7.70 -4.64 0.46
CA ASP A 22 7.95 -5.51 1.62
C ASP A 22 9.30 -5.21 2.30
N LEU A 23 9.61 -3.91 2.46
CA LEU A 23 10.83 -3.35 3.03
C LEU A 23 12.13 -3.66 2.22
N VAL A 24 12.00 -4.19 1.01
CA VAL A 24 13.10 -4.38 0.07
C VAL A 24 13.10 -3.25 -0.95
N ASP A 25 14.26 -2.63 -1.14
CA ASP A 25 14.42 -1.52 -2.08
C ASP A 25 14.73 -2.04 -3.49
N TYR A 26 13.99 -1.54 -4.48
CA TYR A 26 14.14 -1.83 -5.90
C TYR A 26 14.42 -0.54 -6.66
N GLU A 27 15.60 -0.42 -7.25
CA GLU A 27 15.86 0.63 -8.23
C GLU A 27 15.07 0.35 -9.50
N VAL A 28 14.25 1.31 -9.92
CA VAL A 28 13.38 1.20 -11.09
C VAL A 28 13.65 2.32 -12.06
N LYS A 29 13.46 2.05 -13.34
CA LYS A 29 13.64 3.02 -14.42
C LYS A 29 12.64 2.80 -15.54
N LYS A 30 12.59 3.74 -16.44
CA LYS A 30 11.74 3.67 -17.64
C LYS A 30 11.77 2.29 -18.30
N GLY A 31 10.59 1.70 -18.48
CA GLY A 31 10.37 0.41 -19.08
C GLY A 31 10.28 -0.74 -18.08
N ASP A 32 10.69 -0.58 -16.83
CA ASP A 32 10.52 -1.60 -15.81
C ASP A 32 9.03 -1.75 -15.44
N ILE A 33 8.63 -2.99 -15.15
CA ILE A 33 7.27 -3.33 -14.72
C ILE A 33 7.33 -3.88 -13.29
N LEU A 34 6.38 -3.44 -12.46
CA LEU A 34 6.22 -3.91 -11.10
C LEU A 34 4.90 -4.66 -10.97
N PHE A 35 4.92 -5.73 -10.18
CA PHE A 35 3.72 -6.43 -9.73
C PHE A 35 3.74 -6.52 -8.21
N VAL A 36 2.88 -5.72 -7.58
CA VAL A 36 2.77 -5.66 -6.12
C VAL A 36 1.55 -6.47 -5.71
N LEU A 37 1.77 -7.44 -4.82
CA LEU A 37 0.69 -8.26 -4.27
C LEU A 37 -0.09 -7.49 -3.20
N PRO A 38 -1.36 -7.85 -2.98
CA PRO A 38 -2.16 -7.29 -1.88
C PRO A 38 -1.45 -7.37 -0.55
N LEU A 39 -1.73 -6.41 0.31
CA LEU A 39 -1.26 -6.37 1.70
C LEU A 39 0.28 -6.24 1.85
N LEU A 40 1.04 -6.09 0.78
CA LEU A 40 2.46 -5.77 0.87
C LEU A 40 2.65 -4.27 1.14
N LEU A 41 3.48 -3.95 2.13
CA LEU A 41 3.91 -2.58 2.36
C LEU A 41 4.72 -2.10 1.16
N HIS A 42 4.32 -0.98 0.58
CA HIS A 42 5.06 -0.40 -0.53
C HIS A 42 5.08 1.13 -0.48
N SER A 43 6.07 1.69 -1.10
CA SER A 43 6.25 3.13 -1.28
C SER A 43 7.12 3.42 -2.49
N VAL A 44 6.98 4.62 -3.01
CA VAL A 44 7.79 5.13 -4.10
C VAL A 44 8.46 6.43 -3.67
N SER A 45 9.71 6.62 -4.09
CA SER A 45 10.46 7.85 -3.90
C SER A 45 11.38 8.09 -5.09
N LEU A 46 11.76 9.33 -5.32
CA LEU A 46 12.80 9.65 -6.30
C LEU A 46 14.15 9.11 -5.81
N ALA A 47 14.95 8.57 -6.71
CA ALA A 47 16.27 8.05 -6.38
C ALA A 47 17.20 9.16 -5.83
N GLN A 48 17.05 10.40 -6.34
CA GLN A 48 17.74 11.58 -5.84
C GLN A 48 16.81 12.80 -5.93
N PRO A 49 16.90 13.78 -4.99
CA PRO A 49 16.05 14.98 -5.02
C PRO A 49 16.23 15.89 -6.26
N GLN A 50 17.25 15.64 -7.06
CA GLN A 50 17.61 16.42 -8.26
C GLN A 50 17.22 15.70 -9.56
N ASN A 51 16.68 14.47 -9.48
CA ASN A 51 16.27 13.69 -10.64
C ASN A 51 14.98 14.26 -11.25
N GLU A 52 14.84 14.03 -12.54
CA GLU A 52 13.61 14.31 -13.27
C GLU A 52 12.43 13.51 -12.65
N GLU A 53 11.24 14.03 -12.81
CA GLU A 53 10.02 13.44 -12.32
C GLU A 53 9.85 12.00 -12.87
N MET A 54 9.63 11.03 -11.99
CA MET A 54 9.31 9.68 -12.39
C MET A 54 7.82 9.59 -12.68
N VAL A 55 7.46 9.06 -13.85
CA VAL A 55 6.07 8.84 -14.26
C VAL A 55 5.80 7.35 -14.38
N SER A 56 4.67 6.91 -13.85
CA SER A 56 4.23 5.52 -13.93
C SER A 56 2.75 5.44 -14.29
N GLU A 57 2.37 4.35 -14.92
CA GLU A 57 0.98 3.96 -15.17
C GLU A 57 0.69 2.69 -14.37
N THR A 58 -0.37 2.72 -13.55
CA THR A 58 -0.69 1.64 -12.61
C THR A 58 -2.14 1.19 -12.78
N TYR A 59 -2.34 -0.12 -12.87
CA TYR A 59 -3.65 -0.78 -12.81
C TYR A 59 -3.79 -1.50 -11.48
N VAL A 60 -4.78 -1.06 -10.71
CA VAL A 60 -5.10 -1.59 -9.38
C VAL A 60 -6.32 -2.49 -9.50
N PHE A 61 -6.26 -3.70 -8.94
CA PHE A 61 -7.37 -4.65 -8.99
C PHE A 61 -7.40 -5.56 -7.78
N HIS A 62 -8.60 -5.89 -7.30
CA HIS A 62 -8.78 -6.82 -6.20
C HIS A 62 -8.59 -8.27 -6.69
N MET A 63 -7.86 -9.10 -5.92
CA MET A 63 -7.61 -10.50 -6.33
C MET A 63 -8.90 -11.32 -6.47
N ASN A 64 -9.97 -10.98 -5.75
CA ASN A 64 -11.29 -11.60 -5.92
C ASN A 64 -11.90 -11.39 -7.31
N PHE A 65 -11.46 -10.35 -8.05
CA PHE A 65 -11.83 -10.17 -9.45
C PHE A 65 -11.36 -11.34 -10.32
N LEU A 66 -10.23 -11.96 -9.99
CA LEU A 66 -9.66 -13.07 -10.76
C LEU A 66 -10.27 -14.43 -10.39
N GLY A 67 -10.69 -14.61 -9.15
CA GLY A 67 -11.34 -15.82 -8.65
C GLY A 67 -11.44 -15.74 -7.12
N GLY A 68 -12.57 -16.10 -6.56
CA GLY A 68 -12.83 -15.94 -5.12
C GLY A 68 -13.60 -17.08 -4.44
N ASN A 69 -13.98 -18.10 -5.18
CA ASN A 69 -14.74 -19.21 -4.62
C ASN A 69 -13.81 -20.34 -4.14
N SER A 70 -14.07 -20.86 -2.95
CA SER A 70 -13.35 -21.99 -2.34
C SER A 70 -13.38 -23.28 -3.17
N THR A 71 -14.27 -23.37 -4.16
CA THR A 71 -14.40 -24.49 -5.10
C THR A 71 -13.59 -24.31 -6.38
N ASP A 72 -13.05 -23.11 -6.63
CA ASP A 72 -12.22 -22.84 -7.81
C ASP A 72 -10.81 -23.38 -7.59
N ILE A 73 -10.37 -24.26 -8.51
CA ILE A 73 -9.04 -24.89 -8.45
C ILE A 73 -7.90 -23.86 -8.55
N CYS A 74 -8.09 -22.77 -9.29
CA CYS A 74 -7.10 -21.70 -9.40
C CYS A 74 -6.94 -20.96 -8.07
N SER A 75 -8.07 -20.69 -7.39
CA SER A 75 -8.05 -20.06 -6.06
C SER A 75 -7.32 -20.92 -5.05
N THR A 76 -7.65 -22.20 -4.91
CA THR A 76 -7.08 -23.07 -3.89
C THR A 76 -5.63 -23.43 -4.17
N ARG A 77 -5.26 -23.63 -5.44
CA ARG A 77 -3.95 -24.14 -5.83
C ARG A 77 -2.89 -23.05 -6.05
N TYR A 78 -3.33 -21.82 -6.41
CA TYR A 78 -2.43 -20.74 -6.76
C TYR A 78 -2.68 -19.47 -5.96
N PHE A 79 -3.92 -18.93 -5.92
CA PHE A 79 -4.14 -17.63 -5.31
C PHE A 79 -3.99 -17.67 -3.79
N VAL A 80 -4.53 -18.67 -3.12
CA VAL A 80 -4.36 -18.84 -1.67
C VAL A 80 -2.88 -18.99 -1.29
N PRO A 81 -2.07 -19.87 -1.92
CA PRO A 81 -0.64 -19.92 -1.66
C PRO A 81 0.13 -18.64 -1.97
N ILE A 82 -0.25 -17.89 -3.01
CA ILE A 82 0.34 -16.56 -3.29
C ILE A 82 0.01 -15.58 -2.16
N MET A 83 -1.26 -15.49 -1.78
CA MET A 83 -1.72 -14.58 -0.71
C MET A 83 -1.13 -14.93 0.66
N ASN A 84 -0.86 -16.20 0.91
CA ASN A 84 -0.21 -16.69 2.14
C ASN A 84 1.33 -16.63 2.08
N HIS A 85 1.91 -16.05 1.02
CA HIS A 85 3.35 -15.98 0.78
C HIS A 85 4.06 -17.37 0.73
N GLU A 86 3.31 -18.43 0.40
CA GLU A 86 3.86 -19.76 0.17
C GLU A 86 4.49 -19.90 -1.24
N LEU A 87 3.93 -19.14 -2.19
CA LEU A 87 4.46 -18.93 -3.53
C LEU A 87 4.83 -17.44 -3.68
N ILE A 88 6.11 -17.16 -3.85
CA ILE A 88 6.64 -15.82 -4.04
C ILE A 88 6.75 -15.55 -5.54
N LEU A 89 6.04 -14.56 -6.03
CA LEU A 89 6.13 -14.08 -7.40
C LEU A 89 7.23 -13.01 -7.52
N PRO A 90 7.92 -12.92 -8.69
CA PRO A 90 8.80 -11.80 -8.95
C PRO A 90 7.98 -10.48 -8.95
N CYS A 91 8.40 -9.51 -8.14
CA CYS A 91 7.74 -8.20 -8.08
C CYS A 91 8.34 -7.18 -9.06
N LEU A 92 9.60 -7.32 -9.47
CA LEU A 92 10.26 -6.48 -10.47
C LEU A 92 10.54 -7.26 -11.75
N ILE A 93 9.99 -6.79 -12.86
CA ILE A 93 10.11 -7.38 -14.18
C ILE A 93 10.84 -6.38 -15.09
N THR A 94 12.16 -6.49 -15.17
CA THR A 94 13.00 -5.66 -16.03
C THR A 94 13.01 -6.19 -17.47
N PRO A 95 13.51 -5.42 -18.46
CA PRO A 95 13.68 -5.88 -19.85
C PRO A 95 14.53 -7.16 -20.00
N LYS A 96 15.31 -7.53 -18.97
CA LYS A 96 16.09 -8.77 -18.94
C LYS A 96 15.27 -9.98 -18.47
N HIS A 97 14.12 -9.77 -17.86
CA HIS A 97 13.28 -10.86 -17.36
C HIS A 97 12.65 -11.65 -18.52
N PRO A 98 12.69 -13.00 -18.51
CA PRO A 98 12.20 -13.79 -19.64
C PRO A 98 10.74 -13.56 -20.01
N ALA A 99 9.88 -13.25 -19.03
CA ALA A 99 8.47 -12.94 -19.28
C ALA A 99 8.21 -11.48 -19.70
N TYR A 100 9.22 -10.61 -19.71
CA TYR A 100 9.06 -9.16 -19.88
C TYR A 100 8.28 -8.78 -21.15
N VAL A 101 8.67 -9.33 -22.31
CA VAL A 101 8.07 -8.96 -23.59
C VAL A 101 6.57 -9.28 -23.62
N LEU A 102 6.18 -10.44 -23.06
CA LEU A 102 4.79 -10.86 -22.99
C LEU A 102 3.99 -10.03 -21.98
N ILE A 103 4.54 -9.80 -20.78
CA ILE A 103 3.86 -9.00 -19.74
C ILE A 103 3.69 -7.56 -20.20
N ARG A 104 4.70 -6.97 -20.84
CA ARG A 104 4.60 -5.63 -21.42
C ARG A 104 3.52 -5.53 -22.50
N LYS A 105 3.43 -6.55 -23.36
CA LYS A 105 2.35 -6.61 -24.38
C LYS A 105 0.98 -6.67 -23.71
N ILE A 106 0.83 -7.51 -22.69
CA ILE A 106 -0.41 -7.62 -21.91
C ILE A 106 -0.75 -6.29 -21.23
N PHE A 107 0.24 -5.59 -20.67
CA PHE A 107 0.04 -4.28 -20.06
C PHE A 107 -0.63 -3.29 -21.02
N TYR A 108 -0.12 -3.17 -22.25
CA TYR A 108 -0.72 -2.28 -23.25
C TYR A 108 -2.11 -2.76 -23.74
N GLN A 109 -2.38 -4.07 -23.73
CA GLN A 109 -3.72 -4.58 -24.02
C GLN A 109 -4.72 -4.21 -22.92
N ILE A 110 -4.28 -4.26 -21.63
CA ILE A 110 -5.08 -3.80 -20.49
C ILE A 110 -5.38 -2.30 -20.64
N ALA A 111 -4.36 -1.49 -20.98
CA ALA A 111 -4.50 -0.05 -21.20
C ALA A 111 -5.56 0.25 -22.28
N SER A 112 -5.46 -0.40 -23.43
CA SER A 112 -6.43 -0.23 -24.55
C SER A 112 -7.85 -0.58 -24.14
N LEU A 113 -8.04 -1.76 -23.52
CA LEU A 113 -9.38 -2.22 -23.08
C LEU A 113 -10.00 -1.29 -22.02
N TYR A 114 -9.19 -0.76 -21.12
CA TYR A 114 -9.66 0.13 -20.07
C TYR A 114 -10.13 1.48 -20.64
N HIS A 115 -9.54 1.95 -21.73
CA HIS A 115 -9.96 3.18 -22.41
C HIS A 115 -11.18 2.99 -23.32
N GLU A 116 -11.34 1.81 -23.91
CA GLU A 116 -12.40 1.55 -24.89
C GLU A 116 -13.74 1.16 -24.25
N GLU A 117 -13.72 0.56 -23.06
CA GLU A 117 -14.89 0.10 -22.26
C GLU A 117 -15.97 -0.62 -23.11
N VAL A 118 -15.53 -1.43 -24.09
CA VAL A 118 -16.46 -2.21 -24.92
C VAL A 118 -17.19 -3.26 -24.09
N LEU A 119 -18.38 -3.68 -24.53
CA LEU A 119 -19.17 -4.69 -23.81
C LEU A 119 -18.35 -5.97 -23.55
N GLY A 120 -18.19 -6.32 -22.26
CA GLY A 120 -17.43 -7.49 -21.79
C GLY A 120 -15.93 -7.23 -21.61
N TYR A 121 -15.50 -5.98 -21.62
CA TYR A 121 -14.09 -5.62 -21.38
C TYR A 121 -13.55 -6.18 -20.05
N GLU A 122 -14.39 -6.29 -19.02
CA GLU A 122 -14.01 -6.88 -17.73
C GLU A 122 -13.63 -8.36 -17.86
N LEU A 123 -14.29 -9.12 -18.74
CA LEU A 123 -13.92 -10.52 -19.00
C LEU A 123 -12.55 -10.61 -19.67
N ALA A 124 -12.27 -9.70 -20.60
CA ALA A 124 -10.98 -9.62 -21.28
C ALA A 124 -9.87 -9.19 -20.28
N LEU A 125 -10.12 -8.17 -19.46
CA LEU A 125 -9.21 -7.73 -18.40
C LEU A 125 -8.87 -8.87 -17.43
N LYS A 126 -9.90 -9.60 -16.97
CA LYS A 126 -9.71 -10.79 -16.11
C LYS A 126 -8.79 -11.81 -16.76
N GLY A 127 -9.01 -12.12 -18.05
CA GLY A 127 -8.17 -13.06 -18.79
C GLY A 127 -6.72 -12.58 -18.91
N LEU A 128 -6.49 -11.29 -19.13
CA LEU A 128 -5.17 -10.70 -19.23
C LEU A 128 -4.42 -10.71 -17.89
N PHE A 129 -5.06 -10.35 -16.79
CA PHE A 129 -4.45 -10.45 -15.45
C PHE A 129 -4.13 -11.89 -15.08
N LEU A 130 -5.00 -12.86 -15.41
CA LEU A 130 -4.70 -14.28 -15.22
C LEU A 130 -3.46 -14.72 -16.01
N GLN A 131 -3.28 -14.22 -17.24
CA GLN A 131 -2.07 -14.48 -18.03
C GLN A 131 -0.82 -13.87 -17.39
N VAL A 132 -0.89 -12.66 -16.83
CA VAL A 132 0.23 -12.05 -16.07
C VAL A 132 0.63 -12.97 -14.92
N ILE A 133 -0.33 -13.39 -14.09
CA ILE A 133 -0.05 -14.28 -12.94
C ILE A 133 0.53 -15.62 -13.43
N PHE A 134 -0.02 -16.21 -14.49
CA PHE A 134 0.52 -17.45 -15.07
C PHE A 134 2.00 -17.27 -15.48
N LEU A 135 2.34 -16.18 -16.17
CA LEU A 135 3.71 -15.90 -16.57
C LEU A 135 4.64 -15.70 -15.37
N LEU A 136 4.20 -15.02 -14.33
CA LEU A 136 4.99 -14.81 -13.12
C LEU A 136 5.16 -16.10 -12.32
N LEU A 137 4.15 -16.99 -12.30
CA LEU A 137 4.23 -18.29 -11.64
C LEU A 137 5.34 -19.19 -12.20
N GLN A 138 5.71 -19.05 -13.49
CA GLN A 138 6.82 -19.81 -14.08
C GLN A 138 8.17 -19.47 -13.43
N TYR A 139 8.26 -18.33 -12.76
CA TYR A 139 9.47 -17.82 -12.10
C TYR A 139 9.25 -17.65 -10.58
N SER A 140 8.18 -18.25 -10.05
CA SER A 140 7.89 -18.24 -8.62
C SER A 140 8.87 -19.12 -7.85
N THR A 141 9.15 -18.72 -6.62
CA THR A 141 9.91 -19.55 -5.66
C THR A 141 8.97 -20.01 -4.55
N LYS A 142 9.20 -21.26 -4.08
CA LYS A 142 8.50 -21.77 -2.90
C LYS A 142 9.24 -21.31 -1.66
N GLN A 143 8.56 -20.63 -0.77
CA GLN A 143 9.09 -20.42 0.57
C GLN A 143 9.02 -21.75 1.34
N VAL A 144 10.16 -22.29 1.71
CA VAL A 144 10.22 -23.38 2.69
C VAL A 144 9.93 -22.72 4.04
N LYS A 145 8.69 -22.80 4.53
CA LYS A 145 8.38 -22.45 5.91
C LYS A 145 9.22 -23.38 6.80
N ASN A 146 10.34 -22.88 7.31
CA ASN A 146 10.97 -23.50 8.47
C ASN A 146 9.94 -23.48 9.60
N MET A 147 9.57 -24.65 10.11
CA MET A 147 8.50 -24.88 11.10
C MET A 147 8.88 -24.40 12.52
N LEU A 148 9.65 -23.36 12.66
CA LEU A 148 9.78 -22.63 13.90
C LEU A 148 8.85 -21.40 13.78
N PRO A 149 8.04 -21.05 14.80
CA PRO A 149 7.31 -19.80 14.83
C PRO A 149 8.36 -18.68 14.97
N GLU A 150 8.97 -18.29 13.85
CA GLU A 150 9.75 -17.07 13.83
C GLU A 150 8.79 -15.91 14.08
N GLU A 151 9.15 -15.09 15.04
CA GLU A 151 8.61 -13.74 15.20
C GLU A 151 8.45 -13.13 13.81
N GLY A 152 7.21 -12.74 13.44
CA GLY A 152 6.82 -12.33 12.07
C GLY A 152 7.83 -11.40 11.40
N THR A 153 7.84 -11.38 10.07
CA THR A 153 8.79 -10.56 9.29
C THR A 153 8.75 -9.10 9.77
N PRO A 154 9.78 -8.29 9.52
CA PRO A 154 9.73 -6.85 9.80
C PRO A 154 8.49 -6.17 9.20
N SER A 155 8.05 -6.61 8.02
CA SER A 155 6.84 -6.14 7.36
C SER A 155 5.59 -6.52 8.13
N ASP A 156 5.46 -7.78 8.60
CA ASP A 156 4.32 -8.22 9.41
C ASP A 156 4.23 -7.43 10.72
N LYS A 157 5.38 -7.18 11.37
CA LYS A 157 5.44 -6.39 12.60
C LYS A 157 4.97 -4.97 12.36
N LEU A 158 5.42 -4.34 11.28
CA LEU A 158 5.00 -2.99 10.93
C LEU A 158 3.51 -2.94 10.60
N LYS A 159 3.03 -3.89 9.80
CA LYS A 159 1.61 -4.00 9.45
C LYS A 159 0.72 -4.16 10.68
N ASN A 160 1.07 -5.05 11.61
CA ASN A 160 0.31 -5.22 12.86
C ASN A 160 0.23 -3.90 13.67
N VAL A 161 1.28 -3.09 13.64
CA VAL A 161 1.27 -1.76 14.28
C VAL A 161 0.35 -0.78 13.54
N LEU A 162 0.40 -0.76 12.21
CA LEU A 162 -0.45 0.11 11.41
C LEU A 162 -1.92 -0.25 11.59
N ASP A 163 -2.28 -1.53 11.53
CA ASP A 163 -3.63 -2.04 11.80
C ASP A 163 -4.12 -1.67 13.20
N TYR A 164 -3.25 -1.81 14.21
CA TYR A 164 -3.57 -1.40 15.58
C TYR A 164 -3.89 0.09 15.67
N ILE A 165 -3.10 0.93 15.00
CA ILE A 165 -3.31 2.38 14.98
C ILE A 165 -4.64 2.71 14.28
N GLU A 166 -4.94 2.09 13.13
CA GLU A 166 -6.20 2.29 12.40
C GLU A 166 -7.45 1.92 13.23
N ILE A 167 -7.37 0.87 14.03
CA ILE A 167 -8.49 0.45 14.89
C ILE A 167 -8.62 1.33 16.14
N HIS A 168 -7.49 1.82 16.67
CA HIS A 168 -7.45 2.46 17.99
C HIS A 168 -7.09 3.95 17.97
N TYR A 169 -6.99 4.60 16.80
CA TYR A 169 -6.54 6.00 16.65
C TYR A 169 -7.25 6.99 17.58
N ALA A 170 -8.53 6.79 17.86
CA ALA A 170 -9.33 7.67 18.72
C ALA A 170 -8.94 7.59 20.20
N LYS A 171 -8.24 6.53 20.61
CA LYS A 171 -7.77 6.33 22.00
C LYS A 171 -6.36 6.89 22.21
N THR A 172 -5.93 6.99 23.46
CA THR A 172 -4.53 7.27 23.76
C THR A 172 -3.70 6.04 23.41
N ILE A 173 -2.75 6.20 22.49
CA ILE A 173 -1.81 5.15 22.08
C ILE A 173 -0.42 5.56 22.58
N SER A 174 0.23 4.69 23.34
CA SER A 174 1.59 4.90 23.81
C SER A 174 2.63 4.24 22.89
N VAL A 175 3.84 4.76 22.89
CA VAL A 175 4.97 4.15 22.18
C VAL A 175 5.26 2.75 22.72
N GLU A 176 5.10 2.56 24.03
CA GLU A 176 5.28 1.27 24.71
C GLU A 176 4.31 0.21 24.17
N GLU A 177 3.03 0.56 23.98
CA GLU A 177 2.03 -0.36 23.42
C GLU A 177 2.41 -0.79 22.01
N LEU A 178 2.78 0.16 21.14
CA LEU A 178 3.19 -0.14 19.77
C LEU A 178 4.48 -0.98 19.72
N ALA A 179 5.44 -0.71 20.60
CA ALA A 179 6.67 -1.48 20.71
C ALA A 179 6.41 -2.94 21.12
N LYS A 180 5.45 -3.17 22.04
CA LYS A 180 5.04 -4.52 22.46
C LYS A 180 4.46 -5.36 21.33
N ILE A 181 3.70 -4.75 20.40
CA ILE A 181 3.16 -5.44 19.22
C ILE A 181 4.29 -6.04 18.36
N CYS A 182 5.42 -5.32 18.26
CA CYS A 182 6.59 -5.75 17.51
C CYS A 182 7.53 -6.67 18.33
N CYS A 183 7.30 -6.87 19.61
CA CYS A 183 8.27 -7.47 20.54
C CYS A 183 9.60 -6.70 20.57
N PHE A 184 9.56 -5.37 20.45
CA PHE A 184 10.73 -4.47 20.49
C PHE A 184 10.77 -3.66 21.80
N SER A 185 11.98 -3.19 22.15
CA SER A 185 12.09 -2.06 23.07
C SER A 185 11.58 -0.79 22.42
N GLU A 186 11.10 0.19 23.20
CA GLU A 186 10.61 1.47 22.65
C GLU A 186 11.65 2.17 21.75
N TYR A 187 12.93 2.16 22.19
CA TYR A 187 14.02 2.75 21.41
C TYR A 187 14.21 2.05 20.04
N HIS A 188 14.19 0.72 20.02
CA HIS A 188 14.31 -0.06 18.79
C HIS A 188 13.08 0.18 17.90
N PHE A 189 11.87 0.17 18.47
CA PHE A 189 10.64 0.44 17.74
C PHE A 189 10.63 1.84 17.10
N MET A 190 10.99 2.89 17.84
CA MET A 190 11.04 4.25 17.28
C MET A 190 11.98 4.36 16.08
N ARG A 191 13.16 3.73 16.16
CA ARG A 191 14.11 3.70 15.04
C ARG A 191 13.59 2.87 13.87
N PHE A 192 13.02 1.70 14.15
CA PHE A 192 12.41 0.81 13.17
C PHE A 192 11.28 1.54 12.44
N PHE A 193 10.31 2.10 13.17
CA PHE A 193 9.17 2.80 12.59
C PHE A 193 9.60 3.99 11.74
N LYS A 194 10.51 4.84 12.27
CA LYS A 194 11.01 6.00 11.52
C LYS A 194 11.78 5.60 10.25
N LYS A 195 12.55 4.50 10.31
CA LYS A 195 13.28 3.98 9.14
C LYS A 195 12.32 3.58 8.00
N HIS A 196 11.22 2.92 8.32
CA HIS A 196 10.32 2.34 7.31
C HIS A 196 9.17 3.26 6.90
N MET A 197 8.72 4.16 7.80
CA MET A 197 7.63 5.10 7.54
C MET A 197 8.10 6.52 7.20
N ASN A 198 9.41 6.81 7.28
CA ASN A 198 10.01 8.14 7.11
C ASN A 198 9.44 9.22 8.04
N MET A 199 8.68 8.83 9.06
CA MET A 199 8.10 9.69 10.09
C MET A 199 8.04 8.96 11.43
N THR A 200 7.83 9.69 12.52
CA THR A 200 7.64 9.09 13.84
C THR A 200 6.25 8.44 13.96
N CYS A 201 6.11 7.45 14.86
CA CYS A 201 4.80 6.82 15.10
C CYS A 201 3.76 7.83 15.64
N VAL A 202 4.18 8.84 16.40
CA VAL A 202 3.29 9.89 16.90
C VAL A 202 2.78 10.77 15.75
N GLU A 203 3.65 11.13 14.81
CA GLU A 203 3.25 11.85 13.58
C GLU A 203 2.28 11.01 12.75
N TYR A 204 2.53 9.72 12.61
CA TYR A 204 1.64 8.81 11.88
C TYR A 204 0.25 8.72 12.53
N VAL A 205 0.17 8.47 13.85
CA VAL A 205 -1.11 8.47 14.59
C VAL A 205 -1.87 9.77 14.39
N ASN A 206 -1.17 10.91 14.47
CA ASN A 206 -1.82 12.20 14.23
C ASN A 206 -2.30 12.37 12.78
N ASN A 207 -1.57 11.84 11.81
CA ASN A 207 -1.98 11.87 10.40
C ASN A 207 -3.26 11.06 10.17
N VAL A 208 -3.35 9.85 10.73
CA VAL A 208 -4.58 9.02 10.69
C VAL A 208 -5.76 9.77 11.33
N ARG A 209 -5.57 10.35 12.51
CA ARG A 209 -6.62 11.16 13.18
C ARG A 209 -7.10 12.32 12.33
N LEU A 210 -6.19 13.00 11.64
CA LEU A 210 -6.54 14.14 10.78
C LEU A 210 -7.31 13.67 9.53
N GLU A 211 -6.98 12.53 8.96
CA GLU A 211 -7.71 11.93 7.85
C GLU A 211 -9.13 11.56 8.28
N LYS A 212 -9.29 10.91 9.43
CA LYS A 212 -10.61 10.62 10.01
C LYS A 212 -11.42 11.89 10.35
N ALA A 213 -10.75 12.97 10.74
CA ALA A 213 -11.43 14.25 10.94
C ALA A 213 -11.96 14.83 9.63
N VAL A 214 -11.21 14.72 8.52
CA VAL A 214 -11.67 15.13 7.19
C VAL A 214 -12.89 14.30 6.76
N GLU A 215 -12.84 12.97 6.89
CA GLU A 215 -13.99 12.10 6.60
C GLU A 215 -15.27 12.56 7.36
N LEU A 216 -15.14 12.91 8.64
CA LEU A 216 -16.26 13.41 9.44
C LEU A 216 -16.77 14.79 8.99
N PHE A 217 -15.89 15.69 8.55
CA PHE A 217 -16.28 16.96 7.98
C PHE A 217 -17.03 16.81 6.65
N GLU A 218 -16.57 15.91 5.79
CA GLU A 218 -17.21 15.56 4.52
C GLU A 218 -18.60 14.93 4.72
N GLN A 219 -18.80 14.18 5.81
CA GLN A 219 -20.09 13.63 6.23
C GLN A 219 -21.04 14.68 6.81
N GLY A 220 -20.65 15.96 6.86
CA GLY A 220 -21.46 17.07 7.30
C GLY A 220 -21.33 17.47 8.78
N ASN A 221 -20.40 16.88 9.53
CA ASN A 221 -20.09 17.33 10.88
C ASN A 221 -19.39 18.71 10.81
N THR A 222 -19.90 19.70 11.51
CA THR A 222 -19.37 21.08 11.48
C THR A 222 -18.75 21.54 12.78
N SER A 223 -18.91 20.77 13.87
CA SER A 223 -18.35 21.07 15.19
C SER A 223 -16.89 20.64 15.25
N ILE A 224 -15.97 21.59 15.06
CA ILE A 224 -14.51 21.32 15.09
C ILE A 224 -14.09 20.75 16.44
N LEU A 225 -14.67 21.20 17.54
CA LEU A 225 -14.35 20.68 18.87
C LEU A 225 -14.77 19.22 19.01
N GLU A 226 -16.01 18.87 18.65
CA GLU A 226 -16.50 17.50 18.75
C GLU A 226 -15.72 16.56 17.85
N VAL A 227 -15.47 16.94 16.59
CA VAL A 227 -14.65 16.16 15.66
C VAL A 227 -13.24 15.95 16.21
N SER A 228 -12.58 17.02 16.69
CA SER A 228 -11.23 16.88 17.24
C SER A 228 -11.15 15.90 18.43
N LEU A 229 -12.14 15.95 19.31
CA LEU A 229 -12.22 15.02 20.46
C LEU A 229 -12.55 13.59 20.02
N SER A 230 -13.47 13.40 19.09
CA SER A 230 -13.89 12.08 18.61
C SER A 230 -12.76 11.33 17.91
N VAL A 231 -11.87 12.04 17.22
CA VAL A 231 -10.70 11.44 16.57
C VAL A 231 -9.47 11.33 17.48
N GLY A 232 -9.58 11.69 18.78
CA GLY A 232 -8.54 11.46 19.79
C GLY A 232 -7.57 12.62 20.03
N PHE A 233 -7.87 13.85 19.58
CA PHE A 233 -7.10 15.03 20.00
C PHE A 233 -7.66 15.62 21.30
N HIS A 234 -6.86 15.62 22.36
CA HIS A 234 -7.24 16.20 23.64
C HIS A 234 -6.91 17.70 23.75
N ASN A 235 -6.22 18.28 22.76
CA ASN A 235 -5.86 19.69 22.71
C ASN A 235 -6.28 20.30 21.37
N LEU A 236 -7.29 21.16 21.41
CA LEU A 236 -7.86 21.80 20.23
C LEU A 236 -6.85 22.70 19.50
N SER A 237 -5.99 23.41 20.22
CA SER A 237 -4.96 24.27 19.62
C SER A 237 -3.92 23.45 18.88
N TYR A 238 -3.57 22.27 19.43
CA TYR A 238 -2.68 21.33 18.73
C TYR A 238 -3.34 20.75 17.48
N PHE A 239 -4.62 20.36 17.56
CA PHE A 239 -5.40 19.93 16.39
C PHE A 239 -5.40 20.97 15.26
N HIS A 240 -5.72 22.23 15.58
CA HIS A 240 -5.70 23.31 14.57
C HIS A 240 -4.35 23.47 13.89
N ARG A 241 -3.26 23.41 14.67
CA ARG A 241 -1.89 23.52 14.14
C ARG A 241 -1.54 22.31 13.26
N ALA A 242 -1.82 21.10 13.73
CA ALA A 242 -1.54 19.87 13.00
C ALA A 242 -2.33 19.81 11.68
N PHE A 243 -3.62 20.17 11.72
CA PHE A 243 -4.48 20.23 10.54
C PHE A 243 -3.97 21.24 9.50
N LYS A 244 -3.63 22.46 9.96
CA LYS A 244 -3.07 23.48 9.06
C LYS A 244 -1.73 23.05 8.45
N ASN A 245 -0.88 22.39 9.22
CA ASN A 245 0.41 21.89 8.71
C ASN A 245 0.22 20.82 7.62
N LYS A 246 -0.76 19.93 7.78
CA LYS A 246 -1.01 18.83 6.82
C LYS A 246 -1.76 19.31 5.57
N TYR A 247 -2.80 20.14 5.72
CA TYR A 247 -3.69 20.51 4.62
C TYR A 247 -3.50 21.95 4.12
N GLY A 248 -2.57 22.73 4.67
CA GLY A 248 -2.29 24.11 4.25
C GLY A 248 -3.33 25.13 4.73
N MET A 249 -4.48 24.69 5.24
CA MET A 249 -5.61 25.53 5.66
C MET A 249 -6.16 25.15 7.03
N THR A 250 -6.95 26.04 7.64
CA THR A 250 -7.57 25.75 8.94
C THR A 250 -8.78 24.82 8.78
N PRO A 251 -9.17 24.04 9.83
CA PRO A 251 -10.39 23.22 9.78
C PRO A 251 -11.64 24.04 9.43
N ARG A 252 -11.71 25.28 9.90
CA ARG A 252 -12.83 26.18 9.61
C ARG A 252 -12.91 26.58 8.12
N SER A 253 -11.73 26.85 7.52
CA SER A 253 -11.65 27.15 6.08
C SER A 253 -12.02 25.92 5.27
N PHE A 254 -11.53 24.76 5.64
CA PHE A 254 -11.85 23.48 5.00
C PHE A 254 -13.36 23.19 4.98
N ILE A 255 -14.04 23.28 6.13
CA ILE A 255 -15.50 23.09 6.22
C ILE A 255 -16.28 24.12 5.37
N LYS A 256 -15.73 25.34 5.20
CA LYS A 256 -16.38 26.37 4.36
C LYS A 256 -16.26 26.06 2.87
N GLU A 257 -15.18 25.41 2.44
CA GLU A 257 -14.98 24.99 1.04
C GLU A 257 -15.81 23.76 0.65
N LEU A 258 -16.23 22.94 1.63
CA LEU A 258 -17.12 21.78 1.41
C LEU A 258 -18.59 22.17 1.19
N LYS A 259 -18.96 23.43 1.47
CA LYS A 259 -20.32 23.98 1.32
C LYS A 259 -20.47 24.76 0.03
#